data_7b1e9f22ca4ca4cf0a07d196fd89bf96
#
_entry.id   7b1e9f22ca4ca4cf0a07d196fd89bf96
#
_cell.length_a   1.000
_cell.length_b   1.000
_cell.length_c   1.000
_cell.angle_alpha   90.00
_cell.angle_beta   90.00
_cell.angle_gamma   90.00
#
_symmetry.space_group_name_H-M   'P 1'
#
loop_
_entity.id
_entity.type
_entity.pdbx_description
1 polymer ?
#
loop_
_entity_poly.entity_id
_entity_poly.type
_entity_poly.pdbx_seq_one_letter_code
_entity_poly.pdbx_strand_id
1 'polypeptide(L)'
;MLKLAAFALLLALAPPARPQPAANSPWLFAGFKGNGEQGVYYAISPDGYHWTIANQDRPVFHQTQSNELMRDPFLQRGPDGTFHLVWTWSWNTPAALGHATSTDLIHWGSHEQLPVLANEPAALNAWAPALYYDTSKKHWLLFWSSTIPGRFPGDTSGDNNLNHRVFSTTTTDFKTLTPAKLFFDPGYSVIDATLLQTGSGYTLIFKDERKTPLKKVLQTATGPTMEGPWSNISPPISEPWSEGAAIIPVPDGYLAYYDHYRDPQHYAALFSPDLKTWTDATDRVSFPAKLRHGSFLKITQAEYDRINNLQQP
;
A
#
# COMPACT_ATOMS: atom_id res chain seq x y z
N MET A 1 -52.23 -6.00 41.17
CA MET A 1 -52.17 -6.22 39.71
C MET A 1 -50.74 -5.85 39.24
N LEU A 2 -49.86 -6.85 39.14
CA LEU A 2 -48.50 -6.65 38.63
C LEU A 2 -48.53 -6.76 37.09
N LYS A 3 -48.11 -5.69 36.41
CA LYS A 3 -47.92 -5.73 34.95
C LYS A 3 -46.51 -6.28 34.66
N LEU A 4 -46.42 -7.48 34.09
CA LEU A 4 -45.20 -8.00 33.49
C LEU A 4 -44.95 -7.25 32.17
N ALA A 5 -43.85 -6.54 32.08
CA ALA A 5 -43.33 -6.01 30.82
C ALA A 5 -42.45 -7.09 30.19
N ALA A 6 -42.86 -7.61 29.04
CA ALA A 6 -42.05 -8.52 28.24
C ALA A 6 -41.00 -7.69 27.46
N PHE A 7 -39.72 -7.86 27.78
CA PHE A 7 -38.62 -7.35 26.99
C PHE A 7 -38.35 -8.32 25.83
N ALA A 8 -38.67 -7.91 24.61
CA ALA A 8 -38.26 -8.64 23.40
C ALA A 8 -36.79 -8.36 23.12
N LEU A 9 -35.97 -9.37 23.30
CA LEU A 9 -34.55 -9.34 22.95
C LEU A 9 -34.45 -9.50 21.42
N LEU A 10 -34.22 -8.41 20.69
CA LEU A 10 -33.87 -8.46 19.27
C LEU A 10 -32.44 -8.98 19.16
N LEU A 11 -32.27 -10.26 18.83
CA LEU A 11 -31.03 -10.79 18.37
C LEU A 11 -30.71 -10.21 16.97
N ALA A 12 -29.83 -9.24 16.92
CA ALA A 12 -29.24 -8.79 15.64
C ALA A 12 -28.40 -9.94 15.09
N LEU A 13 -28.88 -10.60 14.03
CA LEU A 13 -28.11 -11.56 13.25
C LEU A 13 -26.93 -10.82 12.64
N ALA A 14 -25.70 -11.20 13.01
CA ALA A 14 -24.50 -10.71 12.35
C ALA A 14 -24.57 -11.05 10.85
N PRO A 15 -24.20 -10.12 9.95
CA PRO A 15 -24.18 -10.41 8.54
C PRO A 15 -23.24 -11.59 8.27
N PRO A 16 -23.52 -12.45 7.28
CA PRO A 16 -22.67 -13.58 6.95
C PRO A 16 -21.26 -13.08 6.59
N ALA A 17 -20.25 -13.74 7.14
CA ALA A 17 -18.86 -13.44 6.84
C ALA A 17 -18.62 -13.55 5.32
N ARG A 18 -18.02 -12.54 4.72
CA ARG A 18 -17.69 -12.58 3.29
C ARG A 18 -16.59 -13.61 3.02
N PRO A 19 -16.62 -14.29 1.87
CA PRO A 19 -15.59 -15.25 1.51
C PRO A 19 -14.19 -14.60 1.54
N GLN A 20 -13.25 -15.26 2.20
CA GLN A 20 -11.84 -14.87 2.17
C GLN A 20 -11.13 -15.61 1.02
N PRO A 21 -10.13 -14.98 0.35
CA PRO A 21 -9.40 -15.62 -0.72
C PRO A 21 -8.63 -16.86 -0.24
N ALA A 22 -8.67 -17.93 -1.05
CA ALA A 22 -7.87 -19.13 -0.83
C ALA A 22 -6.39 -18.90 -1.23
N ALA A 23 -5.51 -19.86 -0.92
CA ALA A 23 -4.08 -19.76 -1.25
C ALA A 23 -3.81 -19.55 -2.75
N ASN A 24 -4.58 -20.20 -3.63
CA ASN A 24 -4.46 -20.12 -5.09
C ASN A 24 -5.41 -19.08 -5.71
N SER A 25 -5.90 -18.13 -4.92
CA SER A 25 -6.78 -17.08 -5.43
C SER A 25 -6.04 -16.10 -6.34
N PRO A 26 -6.75 -15.52 -7.32
CA PRO A 26 -6.18 -14.51 -8.21
C PRO A 26 -5.80 -13.24 -7.46
N TRP A 27 -5.10 -12.36 -8.18
CA TRP A 27 -4.56 -11.12 -7.67
C TRP A 27 -5.19 -9.92 -8.37
N LEU A 28 -5.30 -8.84 -7.61
CA LEU A 28 -5.61 -7.50 -8.07
C LEU A 28 -4.44 -6.58 -7.75
N PHE A 29 -4.01 -5.81 -8.73
CA PHE A 29 -3.12 -4.67 -8.56
C PHE A 29 -3.93 -3.38 -8.67
N ALA A 30 -3.73 -2.47 -7.72
CA ALA A 30 -4.24 -1.11 -7.75
C ALA A 30 -3.07 -0.15 -7.88
N GLY A 31 -3.00 0.60 -8.96
CA GLY A 31 -1.91 1.54 -9.25
C GLY A 31 -2.42 2.82 -9.88
N PHE A 32 -1.51 3.69 -10.30
CA PHE A 32 -1.84 4.94 -10.99
C PHE A 32 -1.06 5.07 -12.30
N LYS A 33 -1.36 6.09 -13.08
CA LYS A 33 -0.64 6.46 -14.31
C LYS A 33 -0.23 7.93 -14.28
N GLY A 34 0.79 8.26 -15.08
CA GLY A 34 1.29 9.63 -15.18
C GLY A 34 1.76 10.15 -13.82
N ASN A 35 1.15 11.24 -13.37
CA ASN A 35 1.40 11.85 -12.08
C ASN A 35 0.27 11.60 -11.05
N GLY A 36 -0.71 10.75 -11.38
CA GLY A 36 -1.80 10.37 -10.47
C GLY A 36 -3.05 11.25 -10.55
N GLU A 37 -3.16 12.15 -11.50
CA GLU A 37 -4.32 13.04 -11.64
C GLU A 37 -5.57 12.31 -12.19
N GLN A 38 -5.37 11.20 -12.88
CA GLN A 38 -6.45 10.47 -13.54
C GLN A 38 -7.19 9.51 -12.61
N GLY A 39 -6.61 9.19 -11.45
CA GLY A 39 -7.19 8.24 -10.51
C GLY A 39 -6.50 6.89 -10.47
N VAL A 40 -7.19 5.90 -9.90
CA VAL A 40 -6.69 4.54 -9.65
C VAL A 40 -7.09 3.61 -10.78
N TYR A 41 -6.13 2.85 -11.27
CA TYR A 41 -6.28 1.82 -12.31
C TYR A 41 -6.11 0.44 -11.69
N TYR A 42 -6.79 -0.55 -12.28
CA TYR A 42 -6.64 -1.94 -11.89
C TYR A 42 -5.97 -2.77 -12.97
N ALA A 43 -5.13 -3.70 -12.52
CA ALA A 43 -4.73 -4.85 -13.31
C ALA A 43 -5.04 -6.13 -12.52
N ILE A 44 -5.39 -7.21 -13.21
CA ILE A 44 -5.73 -8.50 -12.61
C ILE A 44 -4.82 -9.59 -13.14
N SER A 45 -4.54 -10.58 -12.27
CA SER A 45 -3.72 -11.74 -12.62
C SER A 45 -4.27 -13.02 -12.00
N PRO A 46 -4.38 -14.11 -12.75
CA PRO A 46 -4.79 -15.41 -12.19
C PRO A 46 -3.68 -16.08 -11.38
N ASP A 47 -2.43 -15.73 -11.60
CA ASP A 47 -1.26 -16.45 -11.10
C ASP A 47 -0.21 -15.60 -10.41
N GLY A 48 -0.33 -14.26 -10.47
CA GLY A 48 0.65 -13.32 -9.94
C GLY A 48 1.84 -13.03 -10.87
N TYR A 49 1.89 -13.65 -12.08
CA TYR A 49 2.94 -13.45 -13.08
C TYR A 49 2.43 -12.70 -14.32
N HIS A 50 1.22 -13.01 -14.78
CA HIS A 50 0.65 -12.46 -16.00
C HIS A 50 -0.50 -11.52 -15.67
N TRP A 51 -0.29 -10.23 -15.92
CA TRP A 51 -1.21 -9.17 -15.55
C TRP A 51 -1.92 -8.57 -16.76
N THR A 52 -3.21 -8.37 -16.63
CA THR A 52 -4.05 -7.75 -17.66
C THR A 52 -4.71 -6.50 -17.10
N ILE A 53 -4.63 -5.40 -17.84
CA ILE A 53 -5.32 -4.14 -17.46
C ILE A 53 -6.82 -4.34 -17.43
N ALA A 54 -7.50 -3.86 -16.40
CA ALA A 54 -8.95 -3.93 -16.27
C ALA A 54 -9.64 -2.65 -16.78
N ASN A 55 -10.98 -2.69 -16.83
CA ASN A 55 -11.84 -1.55 -17.15
C ASN A 55 -11.48 -0.82 -18.46
N GLN A 56 -11.01 -1.57 -19.49
CA GLN A 56 -10.63 -0.98 -20.80
C GLN A 56 -9.59 0.13 -20.66
N ASP A 57 -8.65 -0.02 -19.72
CA ASP A 57 -7.63 0.97 -19.43
C ASP A 57 -8.17 2.35 -18.97
N ARG A 58 -9.33 2.35 -18.31
CA ARG A 58 -9.91 3.53 -17.66
C ARG A 58 -9.76 3.42 -16.14
N PRO A 59 -9.65 4.55 -15.43
CA PRO A 59 -9.62 4.51 -13.97
C PRO A 59 -10.92 3.92 -13.41
N VAL A 60 -10.81 3.17 -12.32
CA VAL A 60 -11.95 2.58 -11.61
C VAL A 60 -12.45 3.49 -10.50
N PHE A 61 -11.60 4.39 -10.05
CA PHE A 61 -11.92 5.39 -9.06
C PHE A 61 -11.08 6.65 -9.29
N HIS A 62 -11.70 7.81 -9.23
CA HIS A 62 -11.04 9.09 -9.26
C HIS A 62 -11.70 10.05 -8.28
N GLN A 63 -10.93 10.96 -7.73
CA GLN A 63 -11.50 12.04 -6.94
C GLN A 63 -11.98 13.17 -7.86
N THR A 64 -13.00 13.87 -7.38
CA THR A 64 -13.68 14.89 -8.17
C THR A 64 -13.17 16.30 -7.91
N GLN A 65 -12.29 16.49 -6.91
CA GLN A 65 -11.75 17.78 -6.55
C GLN A 65 -10.52 18.09 -7.42
N SER A 66 -10.41 19.32 -7.88
CA SER A 66 -9.28 19.77 -8.70
C SER A 66 -8.00 19.88 -7.88
N ASN A 67 -6.85 19.58 -8.48
CA ASN A 67 -5.50 19.65 -7.91
C ASN A 67 -5.14 18.57 -6.86
N GLU A 68 -5.94 17.54 -6.72
CA GLU A 68 -5.64 16.42 -5.83
C GLU A 68 -5.05 15.26 -6.63
N LEU A 69 -4.13 14.54 -6.03
CA LEU A 69 -3.49 13.37 -6.62
C LEU A 69 -4.09 12.09 -6.05
N MET A 70 -4.02 11.02 -6.83
CA MET A 70 -4.25 9.66 -6.36
C MET A 70 -3.03 8.81 -6.69
N ARG A 71 -1.88 9.18 -6.07
CA ARG A 71 -0.63 8.45 -6.24
C ARG A 71 -0.51 7.35 -5.21
N ASP A 72 0.29 6.35 -5.55
CA ASP A 72 0.75 5.31 -4.65
C ASP A 72 -0.42 4.64 -3.90
N PRO A 73 -1.50 4.22 -4.61
CA PRO A 73 -2.68 3.68 -3.97
C PRO A 73 -2.40 2.35 -3.28
N PHE A 74 -2.84 2.24 -2.03
CA PHE A 74 -2.74 1.01 -1.27
C PHE A 74 -4.13 0.49 -0.92
N LEU A 75 -4.42 -0.71 -1.39
CA LEU A 75 -5.72 -1.38 -1.26
C LEU A 75 -5.63 -2.54 -0.27
N GLN A 76 -6.53 -2.59 0.70
CA GLN A 76 -6.60 -3.67 1.69
C GLN A 76 -8.04 -4.07 1.98
N ARG A 77 -8.24 -5.35 2.32
CA ARG A 77 -9.52 -5.89 2.78
C ARG A 77 -9.58 -5.87 4.30
N GLY A 78 -10.66 -5.34 4.85
CA GLY A 78 -10.96 -5.38 6.27
C GLY A 78 -11.51 -6.73 6.74
N PRO A 79 -11.53 -6.96 8.05
CA PRO A 79 -12.06 -8.19 8.63
C PRO A 79 -13.57 -8.37 8.39
N ASP A 80 -14.30 -7.30 8.14
CA ASP A 80 -15.72 -7.29 7.77
C ASP A 80 -15.95 -7.47 6.26
N GLY A 81 -14.87 -7.59 5.48
CA GLY A 81 -14.88 -7.70 4.03
C GLY A 81 -15.00 -6.37 3.29
N THR A 82 -15.04 -5.24 3.98
CA THR A 82 -14.94 -3.91 3.36
C THR A 82 -13.54 -3.70 2.81
N PHE A 83 -13.45 -3.14 1.61
CA PHE A 83 -12.19 -2.72 1.02
C PHE A 83 -11.89 -1.28 1.40
N HIS A 84 -10.67 -1.04 1.80
CA HIS A 84 -10.14 0.28 2.12
C HIS A 84 -9.03 0.62 1.14
N LEU A 85 -9.11 1.80 0.55
CA LEU A 85 -8.12 2.37 -0.35
C LEU A 85 -7.56 3.62 0.32
N VAL A 86 -6.23 3.69 0.42
CA VAL A 86 -5.51 4.89 0.86
C VAL A 86 -4.52 5.31 -0.22
N TRP A 87 -4.21 6.60 -0.31
CA TRP A 87 -3.30 7.12 -1.34
C TRP A 87 -2.63 8.42 -0.93
N THR A 88 -1.55 8.79 -1.61
CA THR A 88 -0.91 10.10 -1.54
C THR A 88 -1.86 11.16 -2.06
N TRP A 89 -2.31 12.06 -1.15
CA TRP A 89 -3.30 13.10 -1.47
C TRP A 89 -2.71 14.25 -2.26
N SER A 90 -1.50 14.66 -1.93
CA SER A 90 -0.80 15.78 -2.57
C SER A 90 0.72 15.64 -2.49
N TRP A 91 1.44 16.37 -3.33
CA TRP A 91 2.89 16.44 -3.27
C TRP A 91 3.43 17.13 -2.00
N ASN A 92 2.69 18.11 -1.51
CA ASN A 92 3.12 18.97 -0.43
C ASN A 92 2.00 19.09 0.63
N THR A 93 1.70 20.31 1.06
CA THR A 93 0.61 20.58 1.99
C THR A 93 -0.75 20.64 1.28
N PRO A 94 -1.81 20.10 1.91
CA PRO A 94 -1.81 19.49 3.23
C PRO A 94 -1.10 18.16 3.25
N ALA A 95 -0.28 17.91 4.30
CA ALA A 95 0.40 16.64 4.54
C ALA A 95 -0.62 15.62 5.10
N ALA A 96 -1.42 15.05 4.22
CA ALA A 96 -2.51 14.15 4.52
C ALA A 96 -2.57 12.99 3.52
N LEU A 97 -3.35 11.98 3.84
CA LEU A 97 -3.62 10.85 2.95
C LEU A 97 -5.09 10.86 2.53
N GLY A 98 -5.38 10.31 1.37
CA GLY A 98 -6.75 10.03 0.96
C GLY A 98 -7.23 8.68 1.48
N HIS A 99 -8.54 8.55 1.70
CA HIS A 99 -9.18 7.29 2.09
C HIS A 99 -10.55 7.18 1.45
N ALA A 100 -10.88 5.99 0.96
CA ALA A 100 -12.21 5.63 0.49
C ALA A 100 -12.48 4.15 0.79
N THR A 101 -13.76 3.76 0.77
CA THR A 101 -14.18 2.38 0.99
C THR A 101 -15.06 1.88 -0.13
N SER A 102 -15.02 0.56 -0.33
CA SER A 102 -15.89 -0.16 -1.26
C SER A 102 -16.31 -1.50 -0.67
N THR A 103 -17.44 -2.00 -1.08
CA THR A 103 -17.89 -3.35 -0.73
C THR A 103 -17.72 -4.35 -1.86
N ASP A 104 -17.32 -3.89 -3.05
CA ASP A 104 -17.29 -4.72 -4.26
C ASP A 104 -16.10 -4.44 -5.20
N LEU A 105 -15.20 -3.51 -4.85
CA LEU A 105 -14.05 -3.05 -5.65
C LEU A 105 -14.41 -2.20 -6.89
N ILE A 106 -15.69 -1.98 -7.16
CA ILE A 106 -16.17 -1.24 -8.35
C ILE A 106 -16.81 0.08 -7.93
N HIS A 107 -17.72 0.02 -6.95
CA HIS A 107 -18.41 1.19 -6.46
C HIS A 107 -17.72 1.69 -5.19
N TRP A 108 -17.08 2.83 -5.32
CA TRP A 108 -16.36 3.49 -4.23
C TRP A 108 -17.26 4.54 -3.60
N GLY A 109 -17.24 4.59 -2.26
CA GLY A 109 -17.93 5.63 -1.50
C GLY A 109 -17.26 7.00 -1.66
N SER A 110 -17.79 7.98 -0.93
CA SER A 110 -17.15 9.30 -0.83
C SER A 110 -15.75 9.15 -0.26
N HIS A 111 -14.80 9.87 -0.80
CA HIS A 111 -13.46 9.92 -0.25
C HIS A 111 -13.34 10.99 0.84
N GLU A 112 -12.41 10.77 1.73
CA GLU A 112 -12.08 11.68 2.83
C GLU A 112 -10.58 11.88 2.94
N GLN A 113 -10.20 13.02 3.51
CA GLN A 113 -8.82 13.33 3.83
C GLN A 113 -8.50 12.88 5.26
N LEU A 114 -7.50 12.03 5.42
CA LEU A 114 -6.99 11.60 6.73
C LEU A 114 -5.86 12.54 7.19
N PRO A 115 -6.05 13.31 8.26
CA PRO A 115 -5.04 14.24 8.78
C PRO A 115 -4.00 13.48 9.63
N VAL A 116 -3.25 12.58 9.01
CA VAL A 116 -2.32 11.65 9.68
C VAL A 116 -1.16 12.33 10.40
N LEU A 117 -0.90 13.59 10.13
CA LEU A 117 0.16 14.43 10.70
C LEU A 117 -0.39 15.63 11.50
N ALA A 118 -1.60 15.50 12.05
CA ALA A 118 -2.20 16.58 12.84
C ALA A 118 -1.34 17.01 14.04
N ASN A 119 -0.55 16.10 14.61
CA ASN A 119 0.41 16.41 15.69
C ASN A 119 1.79 16.89 15.19
N GLU A 120 2.01 16.98 13.88
CA GLU A 120 3.26 17.38 13.23
C GLU A 120 2.99 18.47 12.17
N PRO A 121 2.54 19.68 12.59
CA PRO A 121 2.08 20.70 11.64
C PRO A 121 3.19 21.25 10.72
N ALA A 122 4.46 20.98 11.04
CA ALA A 122 5.60 21.33 10.21
C ALA A 122 5.92 20.31 9.12
N ALA A 123 5.21 19.17 9.08
CA ALA A 123 5.45 18.14 8.08
C ALA A 123 5.20 18.67 6.66
N LEU A 124 6.10 18.34 5.74
CA LEU A 124 6.06 18.87 4.37
C LEU A 124 5.18 18.01 3.46
N ASN A 125 5.02 16.74 3.76
CA ASN A 125 4.34 15.77 2.91
C ASN A 125 3.90 14.53 3.69
N ALA A 126 2.98 13.74 3.08
CA ALA A 126 2.64 12.37 3.46
C ALA A 126 2.52 11.55 2.19
N TRP A 127 3.51 10.69 1.91
CA TRP A 127 3.64 9.97 0.64
C TRP A 127 3.62 8.47 0.83
N ALA A 128 3.13 7.78 -0.22
CA ALA A 128 3.17 6.32 -0.36
C ALA A 128 2.68 5.59 0.89
N PRO A 129 1.38 5.72 1.21
CA PRO A 129 0.81 5.03 2.35
C PRO A 129 0.76 3.52 2.14
N ALA A 130 0.88 2.79 3.25
CA ALA A 130 0.54 1.37 3.32
C ALA A 130 -0.39 1.11 4.51
N LEU A 131 -1.35 0.21 4.33
CA LEU A 131 -2.44 -0.05 5.27
C LEU A 131 -2.55 -1.54 5.55
N TYR A 132 -2.53 -1.93 6.83
CA TYR A 132 -2.65 -3.33 7.27
C TYR A 132 -3.55 -3.45 8.48
N TYR A 133 -4.36 -4.51 8.55
CA TYR A 133 -5.17 -4.80 9.71
C TYR A 133 -4.45 -5.76 10.65
N ASP A 134 -4.18 -5.32 11.87
CA ASP A 134 -3.62 -6.17 12.93
C ASP A 134 -4.78 -6.93 13.59
N THR A 135 -4.90 -8.21 13.29
CA THR A 135 -5.95 -9.08 13.83
C THR A 135 -5.80 -9.32 15.33
N SER A 136 -4.57 -9.25 15.85
CA SER A 136 -4.29 -9.46 17.28
C SER A 136 -4.70 -8.26 18.12
N LYS A 137 -4.47 -7.07 17.61
CA LYS A 137 -4.79 -5.79 18.28
C LYS A 137 -6.14 -5.21 17.84
N LYS A 138 -6.75 -5.78 16.79
CA LYS A 138 -8.04 -5.37 16.22
C LYS A 138 -8.07 -3.89 15.80
N HIS A 139 -6.98 -3.43 15.20
CA HIS A 139 -6.87 -2.09 14.65
C HIS A 139 -6.16 -2.08 13.29
N TRP A 140 -6.30 -1.00 12.57
CA TRP A 140 -5.54 -0.70 11.39
C TRP A 140 -4.21 -0.05 11.76
N LEU A 141 -3.12 -0.52 11.14
CA LEU A 141 -1.84 0.16 11.10
C LEU A 141 -1.73 0.85 9.75
N LEU A 142 -1.58 2.15 9.76
CA LEU A 142 -1.34 2.99 8.59
C LEU A 142 0.03 3.63 8.73
N PHE A 143 0.90 3.51 7.72
CA PHE A 143 2.20 4.16 7.71
C PHE A 143 2.51 4.76 6.34
N TRP A 144 3.37 5.76 6.31
CA TRP A 144 3.68 6.58 5.14
C TRP A 144 5.05 7.24 5.31
N SER A 145 5.56 7.83 4.23
CA SER A 145 6.84 8.56 4.22
C SER A 145 6.61 10.06 4.39
N SER A 146 7.36 10.68 5.29
CA SER A 146 7.31 12.13 5.54
C SER A 146 8.68 12.73 5.79
N THR A 147 8.83 13.99 5.38
CA THR A 147 9.86 14.90 5.87
C THR A 147 9.27 15.85 6.89
N ILE A 148 9.84 15.85 8.10
CA ILE A 148 9.48 16.79 9.17
C ILE A 148 10.72 17.65 9.46
N PRO A 149 10.72 18.93 9.11
CA PRO A 149 11.87 19.82 9.29
C PRO A 149 12.39 19.81 10.73
N GLY A 150 13.72 19.72 10.86
CA GLY A 150 14.38 19.70 12.18
C GLY A 150 14.40 18.36 12.90
N ARG A 151 13.68 17.34 12.42
CA ARG A 151 13.68 16.02 13.07
C ARG A 151 14.99 15.26 12.87
N PHE A 152 15.59 15.35 11.69
CA PHE A 152 16.81 14.61 11.33
C PHE A 152 17.83 15.56 10.68
N PRO A 153 18.34 16.56 11.41
CA PRO A 153 19.10 17.66 10.82
C PRO A 153 20.48 17.23 10.28
N GLY A 154 20.99 16.08 10.71
CA GLY A 154 22.27 15.52 10.24
C GLY A 154 22.15 14.77 8.91
N ASP A 155 20.96 14.48 8.43
CA ASP A 155 20.75 13.78 7.17
C ASP A 155 20.42 14.75 6.04
N THR A 156 21.40 14.94 5.15
CA THR A 156 21.29 15.76 3.93
C THR A 156 21.35 14.89 2.66
N SER A 157 21.19 13.59 2.80
CA SER A 157 21.39 12.63 1.71
C SER A 157 20.21 12.50 0.76
N GLY A 158 19.02 12.94 1.16
CA GLY A 158 17.79 12.82 0.40
C GLY A 158 17.74 13.72 -0.83
N ASP A 159 16.77 13.49 -1.70
CA ASP A 159 16.51 14.31 -2.88
C ASP A 159 15.83 15.63 -2.49
N ASN A 160 16.17 16.72 -3.17
CA ASN A 160 15.59 18.07 -2.95
C ASN A 160 15.61 18.53 -1.47
N ASN A 161 16.64 18.14 -0.70
CA ASN A 161 16.78 18.38 0.74
C ASN A 161 15.65 17.75 1.59
N LEU A 162 14.94 16.76 1.06
CA LEU A 162 13.95 15.99 1.79
C LEU A 162 14.62 14.79 2.46
N ASN A 163 14.52 14.73 3.78
CA ASN A 163 15.09 13.63 4.59
C ASN A 163 13.98 12.77 5.18
N HIS A 164 13.27 12.09 4.31
CA HIS A 164 12.12 11.26 4.68
C HIS A 164 12.46 10.17 5.69
N ARG A 165 11.49 9.89 6.56
CA ARG A 165 11.40 8.67 7.36
C ARG A 165 9.99 8.11 7.25
N VAL A 166 9.82 6.86 7.64
CA VAL A 166 8.49 6.26 7.70
C VAL A 166 7.87 6.55 9.05
N PHE A 167 6.66 7.12 9.03
CA PHE A 167 5.83 7.40 10.20
C PHE A 167 4.58 6.52 10.17
N SER A 168 3.96 6.29 11.32
CA SER A 168 2.74 5.50 11.42
C SER A 168 1.73 6.08 12.40
N THR A 169 0.48 5.71 12.19
CA THR A 169 -0.64 5.86 13.12
C THR A 169 -1.45 4.58 13.18
N THR A 170 -2.31 4.47 14.15
CA THR A 170 -3.31 3.38 14.23
C THR A 170 -4.72 3.96 14.36
N THR A 171 -5.69 3.20 13.87
CA THR A 171 -7.11 3.56 13.96
C THR A 171 -7.99 2.32 13.96
N THR A 172 -9.19 2.42 14.51
CA THR A 172 -10.22 1.38 14.42
C THR A 172 -11.37 1.77 13.50
N ASP A 173 -11.48 3.05 13.14
CA ASP A 173 -12.67 3.62 12.49
C ASP A 173 -12.37 4.64 11.39
N PHE A 174 -11.08 4.93 11.12
CA PHE A 174 -10.56 5.98 10.22
C PHE A 174 -11.01 7.41 10.57
N LYS A 175 -11.70 7.61 11.68
CA LYS A 175 -12.11 8.93 12.20
C LYS A 175 -11.18 9.39 13.30
N THR A 176 -10.79 8.46 14.16
CA THR A 176 -9.89 8.72 15.28
C THR A 176 -8.53 8.10 14.98
N LEU A 177 -7.53 8.94 14.78
CA LEU A 177 -6.14 8.52 14.52
C LEU A 177 -5.31 8.73 15.79
N THR A 178 -4.46 7.76 16.14
CA THR A 178 -3.43 8.00 17.15
C THR A 178 -2.41 9.01 16.65
N PRO A 179 -1.72 9.78 17.53
CA PRO A 179 -0.64 10.66 17.10
C PRO A 179 0.40 9.94 16.25
N ALA A 180 0.85 10.60 15.17
CA ALA A 180 1.90 10.08 14.31
C ALA A 180 3.18 9.81 15.11
N LYS A 181 3.79 8.66 14.90
CA LYS A 181 5.05 8.26 15.53
C LYS A 181 6.03 7.73 14.48
N LEU A 182 7.33 7.82 14.78
CA LEU A 182 8.36 7.22 13.94
C LEU A 182 8.16 5.70 13.88
N PHE A 183 8.09 5.16 12.66
CA PHE A 183 7.89 3.74 12.41
C PHE A 183 9.19 3.05 11.95
N PHE A 184 9.94 3.69 11.05
CA PHE A 184 11.19 3.16 10.56
C PHE A 184 12.19 4.28 10.24
N ASP A 185 13.39 4.15 10.79
CA ASP A 185 14.53 5.04 10.56
C ASP A 185 15.82 4.21 10.48
N PRO A 186 16.36 4.00 9.29
CA PRO A 186 17.65 3.35 9.12
C PRO A 186 18.85 4.31 9.26
N GLY A 187 18.62 5.58 9.62
CA GLY A 187 19.63 6.62 9.71
C GLY A 187 19.86 7.41 8.41
N TYR A 188 19.03 7.18 7.40
CA TYR A 188 19.06 7.88 6.09
C TYR A 188 17.66 7.98 5.48
N SER A 189 17.54 8.81 4.45
CA SER A 189 16.26 9.06 3.78
C SER A 189 15.68 7.81 3.12
N VAL A 190 14.43 7.46 3.47
CA VAL A 190 13.71 6.29 2.97
C VAL A 190 12.26 6.61 2.66
N ILE A 191 11.72 5.98 1.60
CA ILE A 191 10.30 6.08 1.21
C ILE A 191 9.75 4.71 0.80
N ASP A 192 8.46 4.66 0.48
CA ASP A 192 7.76 3.56 -0.20
C ASP A 192 7.86 2.22 0.53
N ALA A 193 7.64 2.24 1.84
CA ALA A 193 7.68 1.03 2.64
C ALA A 193 6.41 0.20 2.50
N THR A 194 6.53 -1.12 2.35
CA THR A 194 5.42 -2.09 2.44
C THR A 194 5.83 -3.33 3.22
N LEU A 195 4.84 -4.10 3.71
CA LEU A 195 5.07 -5.29 4.54
C LEU A 195 4.64 -6.56 3.84
N LEU A 196 5.41 -7.61 4.06
CA LEU A 196 4.99 -8.99 3.86
C LEU A 196 5.01 -9.72 5.21
N GLN A 197 3.89 -10.34 5.59
CA GLN A 197 3.86 -11.28 6.70
C GLN A 197 4.50 -12.61 6.29
N THR A 198 5.40 -13.12 7.10
CA THR A 198 6.08 -14.41 6.93
C THR A 198 5.72 -15.37 8.06
N GLY A 199 6.10 -16.62 7.94
CA GLY A 199 5.87 -17.60 9.03
C GLY A 199 6.60 -17.28 10.34
N SER A 200 7.63 -16.42 10.32
CA SER A 200 8.48 -16.08 11.48
C SER A 200 8.44 -14.60 11.87
N GLY A 201 7.58 -13.80 11.25
CA GLY A 201 7.50 -12.35 11.50
C GLY A 201 7.13 -11.59 10.24
N TYR A 202 7.82 -10.48 9.98
CA TYR A 202 7.51 -9.57 8.86
C TYR A 202 8.78 -9.19 8.12
N THR A 203 8.65 -9.05 6.81
CA THR A 203 9.65 -8.40 5.94
C THR A 203 9.10 -7.04 5.52
N LEU A 204 9.85 -5.99 5.81
CA LEU A 204 9.65 -4.64 5.29
C LEU A 204 10.48 -4.51 4.02
N ILE A 205 9.88 -4.13 2.90
CA ILE A 205 10.60 -3.67 1.71
C ILE A 205 10.42 -2.17 1.59
N PHE A 206 11.48 -1.46 1.24
CA PHE A 206 11.49 0.00 1.17
C PHE A 206 12.53 0.51 0.18
N LYS A 207 12.42 1.76 -0.20
CA LYS A 207 13.39 2.45 -1.05
C LYS A 207 14.37 3.27 -0.21
N ASP A 208 15.66 3.04 -0.41
CA ASP A 208 16.73 3.96 -0.03
C ASP A 208 16.67 5.18 -0.96
N GLU A 209 16.19 6.31 -0.44
CA GLU A 209 15.92 7.51 -1.23
C GLU A 209 17.13 8.44 -1.35
N ARG A 210 18.32 8.02 -0.89
CA ARG A 210 19.51 8.85 -0.95
C ARG A 210 19.88 9.22 -2.38
N LYS A 211 20.19 10.50 -2.57
CA LYS A 211 20.74 11.07 -3.81
C LYS A 211 22.24 11.29 -3.73
N THR A 212 22.74 11.54 -2.52
CA THR A 212 24.17 11.77 -2.28
C THR A 212 24.65 10.92 -1.09
N PRO A 213 25.43 9.86 -1.34
CA PRO A 213 25.70 9.25 -2.65
C PRO A 213 24.45 8.67 -3.29
N LEU A 214 24.39 8.62 -4.60
CA LEU A 214 23.23 8.08 -5.31
C LEU A 214 22.98 6.62 -4.91
N LYS A 215 21.76 6.34 -4.47
CA LYS A 215 21.21 5.02 -4.18
C LYS A 215 19.96 4.79 -5.03
N LYS A 216 18.81 5.25 -4.60
CA LYS A 216 17.52 5.07 -5.29
C LYS A 216 17.23 3.59 -5.57
N VAL A 217 17.52 2.73 -4.59
CA VAL A 217 17.45 1.26 -4.67
C VAL A 217 16.50 0.70 -3.63
N LEU A 218 16.05 -0.53 -3.86
CA LEU A 218 15.25 -1.27 -2.89
C LEU A 218 16.13 -2.01 -1.88
N GLN A 219 15.65 -2.07 -0.66
CA GLN A 219 16.22 -2.85 0.43
C GLN A 219 15.11 -3.53 1.22
N THR A 220 15.47 -4.52 2.03
CA THR A 220 14.55 -5.16 2.98
C THR A 220 15.07 -5.03 4.41
N ALA A 221 14.14 -5.11 5.37
CA ALA A 221 14.45 -5.28 6.78
C ALA A 221 13.50 -6.33 7.37
N THR A 222 13.84 -6.92 8.51
CA THR A 222 13.00 -7.92 9.18
C THR A 222 12.55 -7.42 10.55
N GLY A 223 11.36 -7.84 10.97
CA GLY A 223 10.82 -7.51 12.29
C GLY A 223 9.94 -8.63 12.84
N PRO A 224 9.86 -8.78 14.17
CA PRO A 224 9.06 -9.81 14.82
C PRO A 224 7.56 -9.50 14.81
N THR A 225 7.20 -8.24 14.70
CA THR A 225 5.81 -7.77 14.67
C THR A 225 5.57 -6.82 13.50
N MET A 226 4.30 -6.56 13.18
CA MET A 226 3.89 -5.61 12.14
C MET A 226 4.40 -4.18 12.40
N GLU A 227 4.66 -3.83 13.65
CA GLU A 227 5.19 -2.54 14.08
C GLU A 227 6.71 -2.55 14.32
N GLY A 228 7.40 -3.64 13.97
CA GLY A 228 8.83 -3.82 14.26
C GLY A 228 9.11 -4.41 15.67
N PRO A 229 10.25 -4.13 16.32
CA PRO A 229 11.35 -3.30 15.77
C PRO A 229 11.98 -3.90 14.52
N TRP A 230 12.47 -3.03 13.63
CA TRP A 230 13.08 -3.41 12.36
C TRP A 230 14.58 -3.57 12.48
N SER A 231 15.12 -4.64 11.89
CA SER A 231 16.54 -4.99 11.92
C SER A 231 16.96 -5.70 10.63
N ASN A 232 18.22 -6.12 10.54
CA ASN A 232 18.75 -6.89 9.42
C ASN A 232 18.48 -6.22 8.06
N ILE A 233 18.82 -4.93 7.96
CA ILE A 233 18.70 -4.21 6.69
C ILE A 233 19.62 -4.88 5.67
N SER A 234 19.04 -5.26 4.53
CA SER A 234 19.79 -5.92 3.45
C SER A 234 20.73 -4.97 2.73
N PRO A 235 21.74 -5.47 2.01
CA PRO A 235 22.30 -4.76 0.89
C PRO A 235 21.22 -4.37 -0.13
N PRO A 236 21.51 -3.47 -1.11
CA PRO A 236 20.60 -3.21 -2.23
C PRO A 236 20.20 -4.51 -2.93
N ILE A 237 18.89 -4.67 -3.20
CA ILE A 237 18.33 -5.83 -3.89
C ILE A 237 17.90 -5.52 -5.31
N SER A 238 17.87 -4.24 -5.70
CA SER A 238 17.51 -3.77 -7.04
C SER A 238 18.62 -2.87 -7.62
N GLU A 239 18.50 -2.60 -8.89
CA GLU A 239 19.22 -1.52 -9.55
C GLU A 239 18.72 -0.14 -9.09
N PRO A 240 19.48 0.95 -9.33
CA PRO A 240 19.01 2.31 -9.07
C PRO A 240 17.76 2.68 -9.88
N TRP A 241 17.01 3.67 -9.38
CA TRP A 241 15.77 4.20 -9.95
C TRP A 241 14.59 3.25 -9.81
N SER A 242 14.62 2.42 -8.77
CA SER A 242 13.54 1.52 -8.35
C SER A 242 12.75 2.13 -7.21
N GLU A 243 11.42 2.07 -7.27
CA GLU A 243 10.53 2.58 -6.22
C GLU A 243 9.23 1.77 -6.11
N GLY A 244 8.44 2.04 -5.08
CA GLY A 244 7.08 1.54 -4.96
C GLY A 244 6.97 0.03 -4.90
N ALA A 245 7.89 -0.64 -4.22
CA ALA A 245 7.94 -2.09 -4.22
C ALA A 245 6.91 -2.72 -3.29
N ALA A 246 6.34 -3.84 -3.75
CA ALA A 246 5.52 -4.72 -2.92
C ALA A 246 5.84 -6.19 -3.22
N ILE A 247 5.91 -7.00 -2.16
CA ILE A 247 6.23 -8.43 -2.27
C ILE A 247 4.94 -9.24 -2.24
N ILE A 248 4.80 -10.17 -3.21
CA ILE A 248 3.73 -11.17 -3.21
C ILE A 248 4.31 -12.59 -3.13
N PRO A 249 3.64 -13.51 -2.40
CA PRO A 249 4.00 -14.93 -2.45
C PRO A 249 3.52 -15.55 -3.76
N VAL A 250 4.37 -16.40 -4.34
CA VAL A 250 4.11 -17.22 -5.51
C VAL A 250 4.46 -18.68 -5.19
N PRO A 251 4.05 -19.67 -6.00
CA PRO A 251 4.25 -21.09 -5.65
C PRO A 251 5.70 -21.50 -5.38
N ASP A 252 6.67 -20.91 -6.06
CA ASP A 252 8.10 -21.23 -5.97
C ASP A 252 8.91 -20.24 -5.11
N GLY A 253 8.25 -19.26 -4.46
CA GLY A 253 8.92 -18.27 -3.63
C GLY A 253 8.15 -16.96 -3.52
N TYR A 254 8.82 -15.86 -3.86
CA TYR A 254 8.29 -14.51 -3.73
C TYR A 254 8.67 -13.67 -4.94
N LEU A 255 7.76 -12.81 -5.38
CA LEU A 255 8.03 -11.76 -6.35
C LEU A 255 7.94 -10.40 -5.66
N ALA A 256 8.98 -9.58 -5.79
CA ALA A 256 8.93 -8.16 -5.45
C ALA A 256 8.74 -7.37 -6.74
N TYR A 257 7.55 -6.87 -6.94
CA TYR A 257 7.24 -5.95 -8.04
C TYR A 257 7.63 -4.54 -7.67
N TYR A 258 8.11 -3.75 -8.65
CA TYR A 258 8.49 -2.36 -8.45
C TYR A 258 8.39 -1.53 -9.72
N ASP A 259 8.27 -0.20 -9.56
CA ASP A 259 8.31 0.78 -10.64
C ASP A 259 9.77 1.19 -10.90
N HIS A 260 10.31 0.82 -12.07
CA HIS A 260 11.52 1.43 -12.59
C HIS A 260 11.14 2.73 -13.27
N TYR A 261 11.29 3.85 -12.57
CA TYR A 261 10.67 5.13 -12.94
C TYR A 261 11.49 6.02 -13.87
N ARG A 262 12.66 5.58 -14.34
CA ARG A 262 13.45 6.23 -15.40
C ARG A 262 13.10 5.65 -16.77
N ASP A 263 13.41 6.40 -17.81
CA ASP A 263 13.18 5.96 -19.18
C ASP A 263 14.12 4.79 -19.57
N PRO A 264 13.54 3.74 -20.15
CA PRO A 264 12.12 3.51 -20.35
C PRO A 264 11.41 3.08 -19.04
N GLN A 265 10.39 3.85 -18.60
CA GLN A 265 9.61 3.48 -17.42
C GLN A 265 8.88 2.16 -17.65
N HIS A 266 8.99 1.24 -16.70
CA HIS A 266 8.31 -0.05 -16.75
C HIS A 266 8.15 -0.63 -15.33
N TYR A 267 7.21 -1.53 -15.19
CA TYR A 267 7.09 -2.33 -13.98
C TYR A 267 8.02 -3.54 -14.11
N ALA A 268 8.90 -3.72 -13.14
CA ALA A 268 9.87 -4.80 -13.08
C ALA A 268 9.59 -5.74 -11.90
N ALA A 269 10.26 -6.88 -11.87
CA ALA A 269 10.14 -7.85 -10.80
C ALA A 269 11.49 -8.45 -10.40
N LEU A 270 11.65 -8.68 -9.10
CA LEU A 270 12.71 -9.51 -8.53
C LEU A 270 12.08 -10.80 -7.99
N PHE A 271 12.78 -11.91 -8.15
CA PHE A 271 12.39 -13.19 -7.56
C PHE A 271 13.31 -13.55 -6.39
N SER A 272 12.71 -14.13 -5.34
CA SER A 272 13.45 -14.70 -4.22
C SER A 272 12.80 -16.01 -3.75
N PRO A 273 13.57 -17.09 -3.56
CA PRO A 273 13.05 -18.30 -2.94
C PRO A 273 12.93 -18.19 -1.40
N ASP A 274 13.63 -17.23 -0.77
CA ASP A 274 13.88 -17.21 0.66
C ASP A 274 13.80 -15.82 1.33
N LEU A 275 13.44 -14.77 0.56
CA LEU A 275 13.42 -13.35 0.97
C LEU A 275 14.81 -12.77 1.33
N LYS A 276 15.89 -13.48 0.97
CA LYS A 276 17.27 -13.08 1.23
C LYS A 276 18.07 -12.92 -0.06
N THR A 277 17.92 -13.87 -0.95
CA THR A 277 18.60 -13.88 -2.24
C THR A 277 17.63 -13.41 -3.31
N TRP A 278 17.95 -12.32 -4.01
CA TRP A 278 17.10 -11.72 -5.03
C TRP A 278 17.76 -11.75 -6.39
N THR A 279 17.02 -12.08 -7.42
CA THR A 279 17.46 -12.09 -8.82
C THR A 279 16.43 -11.40 -9.69
N ASP A 280 16.86 -10.78 -10.77
CA ASP A 280 15.95 -10.21 -11.75
C ASP A 280 15.00 -11.28 -12.31
N ALA A 281 13.74 -10.94 -12.38
CA ALA A 281 12.66 -11.79 -12.87
C ALA A 281 11.73 -11.03 -13.82
N THR A 282 12.15 -9.90 -14.33
CA THR A 282 11.34 -9.05 -15.21
C THR A 282 10.88 -9.80 -16.46
N ASP A 283 11.72 -10.66 -17.02
CA ASP A 283 11.36 -11.50 -18.18
C ASP A 283 10.38 -12.65 -17.84
N ARG A 284 10.17 -12.94 -16.55
CA ARG A 284 9.22 -13.97 -16.10
C ARG A 284 7.81 -13.45 -15.96
N VAL A 285 7.61 -12.14 -16.03
CA VAL A 285 6.33 -11.48 -15.77
C VAL A 285 5.89 -10.66 -16.98
N SER A 286 4.59 -10.48 -17.11
CA SER A 286 4.02 -9.48 -18.03
C SER A 286 3.18 -8.50 -17.24
N PHE A 287 3.44 -7.19 -17.40
CA PHE A 287 2.73 -6.15 -16.68
C PHE A 287 2.24 -5.06 -17.63
N PRO A 288 1.02 -4.52 -17.46
CA PRO A 288 0.50 -3.47 -18.34
C PRO A 288 1.37 -2.21 -18.32
N ALA A 289 1.66 -1.69 -19.51
CA ALA A 289 2.50 -0.50 -19.66
C ALA A 289 1.90 0.74 -18.97
N LYS A 290 2.76 1.66 -18.56
CA LYS A 290 2.44 2.95 -17.93
C LYS A 290 1.78 2.88 -16.56
N LEU A 291 1.50 1.70 -16.01
CA LEU A 291 1.14 1.58 -14.60
C LEU A 291 2.36 1.90 -13.74
N ARG A 292 2.11 2.54 -12.63
CA ARG A 292 3.11 2.97 -11.67
C ARG A 292 2.74 2.50 -10.28
N HIS A 293 3.64 2.69 -9.34
CA HIS A 293 3.60 2.35 -7.93
C HIS A 293 2.18 2.11 -7.40
N GLY A 294 1.96 0.97 -6.75
CA GLY A 294 0.66 0.56 -6.23
C GLY A 294 0.79 -0.65 -5.31
N SER A 295 -0.34 -1.29 -5.06
CA SER A 295 -0.42 -2.42 -4.12
C SER A 295 -1.10 -3.63 -4.74
N PHE A 296 -0.81 -4.79 -4.16
CA PHE A 296 -1.35 -6.08 -4.57
C PHE A 296 -2.30 -6.62 -3.49
N LEU A 297 -3.44 -7.13 -3.92
CA LEU A 297 -4.43 -7.75 -3.05
C LEU A 297 -4.85 -9.10 -3.62
N LYS A 298 -4.85 -10.15 -2.80
CA LYS A 298 -5.54 -11.39 -3.15
C LYS A 298 -7.05 -11.18 -3.14
N ILE A 299 -7.71 -11.60 -4.22
CA ILE A 299 -9.15 -11.48 -4.40
C ILE A 299 -9.77 -12.87 -4.63
N THR A 300 -11.05 -13.00 -4.37
CA THR A 300 -11.81 -14.24 -4.69
C THR A 300 -12.01 -14.35 -6.20
N GLN A 301 -12.30 -15.55 -6.68
CA GLN A 301 -12.63 -15.78 -8.10
C GLN A 301 -13.84 -14.92 -8.54
N ALA A 302 -14.85 -14.80 -7.69
CA ALA A 302 -16.03 -13.99 -8.00
C ALA A 302 -15.71 -12.49 -8.15
N GLU A 303 -14.76 -11.98 -7.37
CA GLU A 303 -14.28 -10.59 -7.49
C GLU A 303 -13.43 -10.41 -8.76
N TYR A 304 -12.57 -11.37 -9.05
CA TYR A 304 -11.81 -11.40 -10.30
C TYR A 304 -12.73 -11.36 -11.53
N ASP A 305 -13.73 -12.25 -11.58
CA ASP A 305 -14.69 -12.33 -12.69
C ASP A 305 -15.49 -11.02 -12.82
N ARG A 306 -15.88 -10.41 -11.71
CA ARG A 306 -16.58 -9.13 -11.69
C ARG A 306 -15.73 -8.00 -12.28
N ILE A 307 -14.45 -7.90 -11.88
CA ILE A 307 -13.53 -6.88 -12.40
C ILE A 307 -13.22 -7.15 -13.87
N ASN A 308 -13.00 -8.41 -14.24
CA ASN A 308 -12.76 -8.81 -15.62
C ASN A 308 -13.95 -8.46 -16.54
N ASN A 309 -15.18 -8.56 -16.04
CA ASN A 309 -16.39 -8.20 -16.80
C ASN A 309 -16.54 -6.68 -17.04
N LEU A 310 -15.82 -5.81 -16.34
CA LEU A 310 -15.74 -4.38 -16.66
C LEU A 310 -15.09 -4.12 -18.04
N GLN A 311 -14.47 -5.13 -18.64
CA GLN A 311 -13.88 -5.06 -19.98
C GLN A 311 -14.88 -5.33 -21.09
N GLN A 312 -16.10 -5.80 -20.78
CA GLN A 312 -17.12 -6.06 -21.78
C GLN A 312 -17.88 -4.75 -22.10
N PRO A 313 -18.16 -4.48 -23.38
CA PRO A 313 -18.92 -3.28 -23.80
C PRO A 313 -20.37 -3.32 -23.31
#